data_9fb2d985004efb4c0d64b5efe629d695
#
_entry.id   9fb2d985004efb4c0d64b5efe629d695
#
_cell.length_a   1.000
_cell.length_b   1.000
_cell.length_c   1.000
_cell.angle_alpha   90.00
_cell.angle_beta   90.00
_cell.angle_gamma   90.00
#
_symmetry.space_group_name_H-M   'P 1'
#
loop_
_entity.id
_entity.type
_entity.pdbx_description
1 polymer ?
#
loop_
_entity_poly.entity_id
_entity_poly.type
_entity_poly.pdbx_seq_one_letter_code
_entity_poly.pdbx_strand_id
1 'polypeptide(L)'
;MFALIDLTALLFVLFSSIAVVLASGSSGNSKIGLLAALPEIGIFGMYAGLIIMMSDMYDPENLPPAIAVAFMPILYASIIGFVVVSISSSSDQSEVTDASWRPIAGVAVFIATILAIFHEHAAPMLIPEAVLLVAALIAICRGAQHVSGRNDPSQILSLLPSIGLITGGMGLILALINISDPKSVGPALAIAVGGIMYTSLIKILWLLLRPGNVQQSGGANAVVDWAPARLAFFGLSILIIFLSLGDLD
;
A
#
# COMPACT_ATOMS: atom_id res chain seq x y z
N MET A 1 5.65 11.97 25.08
CA MET A 1 6.37 10.73 24.76
C MET A 1 5.46 9.59 24.28
N PHE A 2 4.17 9.61 24.60
CA PHE A 2 3.18 8.62 24.10
C PHE A 2 2.66 8.86 22.66
N ALA A 3 2.98 9.98 22.04
CA ALA A 3 2.53 10.35 20.70
C ALA A 3 3.15 9.50 19.55
N LEU A 4 4.14 8.65 19.85
CA LEU A 4 4.78 7.75 18.88
C LEU A 4 4.21 6.31 18.93
N ILE A 5 3.18 6.05 19.73
CA ILE A 5 2.59 4.72 19.86
C ILE A 5 1.11 4.82 19.49
N ASP A 6 0.81 4.51 18.24
CA ASP A 6 -0.56 4.21 17.81
C ASP A 6 -0.75 2.69 17.79
N LEU A 7 -1.58 2.22 18.72
CA LEU A 7 -1.86 0.79 18.88
C LEU A 7 -2.54 0.21 17.63
N THR A 8 -3.38 0.97 16.97
CA THR A 8 -4.14 0.55 15.79
C THR A 8 -3.20 0.28 14.62
N ALA A 9 -2.31 1.25 14.32
CA ALA A 9 -1.31 1.12 13.27
C ALA A 9 -0.30 0.00 13.59
N LEU A 10 0.11 -0.14 14.85
CA LEU A 10 1.00 -1.22 15.28
C LEU A 10 0.36 -2.59 15.07
N LEU A 11 -0.88 -2.78 15.52
CA LEU A 11 -1.61 -4.04 15.35
C LEU A 11 -1.82 -4.36 13.86
N PHE A 12 -2.15 -3.36 13.04
CA PHE A 12 -2.28 -3.53 11.60
C PHE A 12 -0.99 -4.10 10.99
N VAL A 13 0.16 -3.48 11.25
CA VAL A 13 1.44 -3.92 10.68
C VAL A 13 1.85 -5.28 11.21
N LEU A 14 1.66 -5.56 12.51
CA LEU A 14 1.98 -6.86 13.12
C LEU A 14 1.12 -7.99 12.54
N PHE A 15 -0.20 -7.85 12.51
CA PHE A 15 -1.07 -8.90 11.99
C PHE A 15 -0.88 -9.11 10.48
N SER A 16 -0.66 -8.04 9.72
CA SER A 16 -0.32 -8.14 8.30
C SER A 16 1.02 -8.85 8.08
N SER A 17 2.02 -8.59 8.93
CA SER A 17 3.31 -9.29 8.90
C SER A 17 3.16 -10.78 9.24
N ILE A 18 2.34 -11.11 10.24
CA ILE A 18 2.01 -12.50 10.59
C ILE A 18 1.31 -13.21 9.42
N ALA A 19 0.38 -12.53 8.75
CA ALA A 19 -0.29 -13.07 7.57
C ALA A 19 0.70 -13.46 6.46
N VAL A 20 1.71 -12.61 6.19
CA VAL A 20 2.76 -12.89 5.21
C VAL A 20 3.63 -14.07 5.63
N VAL A 21 4.06 -14.13 6.89
CA VAL A 21 4.85 -15.25 7.41
C VAL A 21 4.06 -16.56 7.33
N LEU A 22 2.78 -16.52 7.68
CA LEU A 22 1.88 -17.68 7.59
C LEU A 22 1.73 -18.17 6.16
N ALA A 23 1.56 -17.26 5.21
CA ALA A 23 1.44 -17.60 3.78
C ALA A 23 2.74 -18.20 3.22
N SER A 24 3.89 -17.64 3.61
CA SER A 24 5.20 -18.02 3.06
C SER A 24 5.79 -19.30 3.69
N GLY A 25 5.25 -19.77 4.83
CA GLY A 25 5.77 -20.94 5.53
C GLY A 25 6.98 -20.67 6.42
N SER A 26 7.53 -21.72 7.05
CA SER A 26 8.54 -21.61 8.13
C SER A 26 10.00 -21.56 7.65
N SER A 27 10.27 -21.41 6.36
CA SER A 27 11.63 -21.49 5.80
C SER A 27 12.18 -20.12 5.37
N GLY A 28 13.42 -20.06 4.88
CA GLY A 28 14.08 -18.83 4.41
C GLY A 28 13.24 -17.96 3.46
N ASN A 29 12.29 -18.56 2.74
CA ASN A 29 11.34 -17.85 1.88
C ASN A 29 10.40 -16.89 2.67
N SER A 30 10.10 -17.19 3.93
CA SER A 30 9.22 -16.32 4.74
C SER A 30 9.87 -14.95 5.03
N LYS A 31 11.20 -14.93 5.23
CA LYS A 31 11.94 -13.68 5.44
C LYS A 31 11.95 -12.83 4.19
N ILE A 32 12.21 -13.45 3.02
CA ILE A 32 12.22 -12.75 1.74
C ILE A 32 10.82 -12.22 1.40
N GLY A 33 9.79 -13.06 1.61
CA GLY A 33 8.39 -12.68 1.42
C GLY A 33 7.98 -11.51 2.33
N LEU A 34 8.37 -11.56 3.61
CA LEU A 34 8.10 -10.51 4.57
C LEU A 34 8.80 -9.20 4.18
N LEU A 35 10.10 -9.25 3.85
CA LEU A 35 10.85 -8.06 3.43
C LEU A 35 10.28 -7.42 2.15
N ALA A 36 9.76 -8.23 1.24
CA ALA A 36 9.10 -7.73 0.02
C ALA A 36 7.71 -7.12 0.29
N ALA A 37 6.99 -7.62 1.31
CA ALA A 37 5.64 -7.17 1.65
C ALA A 37 5.61 -5.97 2.60
N LEU A 38 6.59 -5.84 3.50
CA LEU A 38 6.63 -4.78 4.52
C LEU A 38 6.50 -3.36 3.95
N PRO A 39 7.21 -2.96 2.87
CA PRO A 39 7.04 -1.64 2.28
C PRO A 39 5.61 -1.40 1.78
N GLU A 40 4.99 -2.42 1.18
CA GLU A 40 3.63 -2.32 0.68
C GLU A 40 2.59 -2.25 1.81
N ILE A 41 2.79 -3.01 2.90
CA ILE A 41 1.96 -2.94 4.11
C ILE A 41 2.04 -1.54 4.72
N GLY A 42 3.25 -0.98 4.84
CA GLY A 42 3.46 0.37 5.35
C GLY A 42 2.79 1.43 4.47
N ILE A 43 2.95 1.34 3.15
CA ILE A 43 2.35 2.26 2.18
C ILE A 43 0.82 2.14 2.20
N PHE A 44 0.27 0.93 2.18
CA PHE A 44 -1.18 0.74 2.28
C PHE A 44 -1.75 1.37 3.56
N GLY A 45 -1.15 1.09 4.72
CA GLY A 45 -1.61 1.64 6.00
C GLY A 45 -1.50 3.16 6.06
N MET A 46 -0.43 3.74 5.52
CA MET A 46 -0.22 5.18 5.44
C MET A 46 -1.30 5.86 4.58
N TYR A 47 -1.61 5.31 3.42
CA TYR A 47 -2.64 5.89 2.55
C TYR A 47 -4.06 5.65 3.07
N ALA A 48 -4.31 4.52 3.73
CA ALA A 48 -5.56 4.27 4.44
C ALA A 48 -5.78 5.30 5.56
N GLY A 49 -4.74 5.58 6.36
CA GLY A 49 -4.78 6.63 7.38
C GLY A 49 -5.05 8.01 6.80
N LEU A 50 -4.47 8.35 5.65
CA LEU A 50 -4.72 9.61 4.97
C LEU A 50 -6.18 9.74 4.49
N ILE A 51 -6.78 8.67 3.97
CA ILE A 51 -8.19 8.66 3.56
C ILE A 51 -9.11 8.89 4.78
N ILE A 52 -8.82 8.22 5.89
CA ILE A 52 -9.59 8.39 7.13
C ILE A 52 -9.48 9.85 7.61
N MET A 53 -8.26 10.40 7.64
CA MET A 53 -8.05 11.79 7.98
C MET A 53 -8.86 12.73 7.08
N MET A 54 -8.90 12.47 5.77
CA MET A 54 -9.66 13.29 4.81
C MET A 54 -11.16 13.20 5.01
N SER A 55 -11.70 12.11 5.57
CA SER A 55 -13.12 11.98 5.89
C SER A 55 -13.55 12.86 7.08
N ASP A 56 -12.59 13.20 7.94
CA ASP A 56 -12.82 13.96 9.18
C ASP A 56 -12.23 15.38 9.13
N MET A 57 -12.01 15.94 7.93
CA MET A 57 -11.32 17.22 7.69
C MET A 57 -12.04 18.48 8.18
N TYR A 58 -13.15 18.35 8.91
CA TYR A 58 -13.94 19.52 9.39
C TYR A 58 -13.27 20.32 10.51
N ASP A 59 -12.19 19.81 11.12
CA ASP A 59 -11.45 20.47 12.18
C ASP A 59 -9.96 20.59 11.85
N PRO A 60 -9.51 21.77 11.37
CA PRO A 60 -8.11 21.99 10.97
C PRO A 60 -7.09 21.78 12.11
N GLU A 61 -7.50 21.96 13.37
CA GLU A 61 -6.59 21.79 14.52
C GLU A 61 -6.19 20.31 14.72
N ASN A 62 -7.02 19.37 14.27
CA ASN A 62 -6.78 17.94 14.37
C ASN A 62 -5.95 17.37 13.19
N LEU A 63 -5.70 18.15 12.13
CA LEU A 63 -4.95 17.69 10.96
C LEU A 63 -3.50 17.28 11.26
N PRO A 64 -2.67 18.07 11.99
CA PRO A 64 -1.29 17.67 12.25
C PRO A 64 -1.16 16.37 13.05
N PRO A 65 -1.94 16.11 14.12
CA PRO A 65 -1.94 14.83 14.81
C PRO A 65 -2.38 13.66 13.89
N ALA A 66 -3.41 13.85 13.09
CA ALA A 66 -3.92 12.84 12.16
C ALA A 66 -2.89 12.45 11.09
N ILE A 67 -2.16 13.43 10.54
CA ILE A 67 -1.05 13.19 9.62
C ILE A 67 0.05 12.36 10.30
N ALA A 68 0.40 12.71 11.55
CA ALA A 68 1.41 11.96 12.30
C ALA A 68 0.99 10.48 12.46
N VAL A 69 -0.27 10.22 12.80
CA VAL A 69 -0.82 8.85 12.91
C VAL A 69 -0.79 8.14 11.57
N ALA A 70 -1.13 8.80 10.46
CA ALA A 70 -1.06 8.21 9.13
C ALA A 70 0.35 7.74 8.74
N PHE A 71 1.42 8.34 9.27
CA PHE A 71 2.81 7.89 9.06
C PHE A 71 3.22 6.67 9.90
N MET A 72 2.49 6.34 10.97
CA MET A 72 2.90 5.25 11.89
C MET A 72 3.05 3.88 11.19
N PRO A 73 2.16 3.45 10.28
CA PRO A 73 2.31 2.15 9.63
C PRO A 73 3.62 1.98 8.89
N ILE A 74 4.09 3.02 8.18
CA ILE A 74 5.36 2.92 7.45
C ILE A 74 6.57 2.93 8.38
N LEU A 75 6.49 3.67 9.50
CA LEU A 75 7.51 3.65 10.54
C LEU A 75 7.64 2.24 11.15
N TYR A 76 6.53 1.63 11.56
CA TYR A 76 6.54 0.30 12.14
C TYR A 76 6.99 -0.77 11.15
N ALA A 77 6.53 -0.71 9.89
CA ALA A 77 7.00 -1.60 8.84
C ALA A 77 8.52 -1.49 8.63
N SER A 78 9.06 -0.27 8.68
CA SER A 78 10.51 -0.02 8.55
C SER A 78 11.30 -0.58 9.74
N ILE A 79 10.79 -0.43 10.97
CA ILE A 79 11.41 -0.98 12.17
C ILE A 79 11.41 -2.51 12.11
N ILE A 80 10.29 -3.14 11.75
CA ILE A 80 10.22 -4.59 11.60
C ILE A 80 11.19 -5.06 10.51
N GLY A 81 11.23 -4.38 9.35
CA GLY A 81 12.15 -4.67 8.28
C GLY A 81 13.60 -4.61 8.72
N PHE A 82 13.99 -3.56 9.44
CA PHE A 82 15.33 -3.40 10.01
C PHE A 82 15.69 -4.56 10.96
N VAL A 83 14.78 -4.93 11.86
CA VAL A 83 14.99 -6.06 12.80
C VAL A 83 15.14 -7.37 12.05
N VAL A 84 14.27 -7.64 11.07
CA VAL A 84 14.32 -8.88 10.27
C VAL A 84 15.65 -8.97 9.51
N VAL A 85 16.11 -7.89 8.87
CA VAL A 85 17.40 -7.85 8.17
C VAL A 85 18.56 -8.07 9.15
N SER A 86 18.52 -7.44 10.32
CA SER A 86 19.59 -7.53 11.34
C SER A 86 19.75 -8.94 11.93
N ILE A 87 18.65 -9.70 12.05
CA ILE A 87 18.66 -11.06 12.60
C ILE A 87 18.91 -12.12 11.51
N SER A 88 18.74 -11.76 10.22
CA SER A 88 18.88 -12.70 9.12
C SER A 88 20.35 -13.02 8.84
N SER A 89 20.79 -14.22 9.22
CA SER A 89 22.04 -14.80 8.73
C SER A 89 21.85 -15.41 7.34
N SER A 90 22.86 -15.28 6.47
CA SER A 90 22.81 -15.55 5.02
C SER A 90 22.70 -17.04 4.61
N SER A 91 22.34 -17.96 5.48
CA SER A 91 22.52 -19.40 5.24
C SER A 91 21.27 -20.28 5.25
N ASP A 92 20.07 -19.73 5.27
CA ASP A 92 18.84 -20.56 5.29
C ASP A 92 18.18 -20.71 3.91
N GLN A 93 18.75 -21.59 3.09
CA GLN A 93 18.02 -22.23 1.99
C GLN A 93 17.36 -23.51 2.53
N SER A 94 16.16 -23.40 3.06
CA SER A 94 15.37 -24.54 3.50
C SER A 94 14.37 -24.95 2.43
N GLU A 95 14.18 -26.26 2.23
CA GLU A 95 13.21 -26.85 1.31
C GLU A 95 11.78 -26.37 1.62
N VAL A 96 11.09 -25.99 0.55
CA VAL A 96 9.68 -25.54 0.59
C VAL A 96 8.78 -26.73 0.85
N THR A 97 8.22 -26.82 2.05
CA THR A 97 7.11 -27.75 2.29
C THR A 97 5.81 -27.06 1.85
N ASP A 98 5.36 -27.39 0.65
CA ASP A 98 4.13 -26.84 0.05
C ASP A 98 2.86 -27.38 0.74
N ALA A 99 2.42 -26.71 1.79
CA ALA A 99 1.07 -26.90 2.27
C ALA A 99 0.14 -25.89 1.56
N SER A 100 -0.68 -26.36 0.63
CA SER A 100 -1.50 -25.53 -0.26
C SER A 100 -2.53 -24.63 0.45
N TRP A 101 -2.83 -24.86 1.73
CA TRP A 101 -3.75 -24.04 2.52
C TRP A 101 -3.14 -22.76 3.09
N ARG A 102 -1.80 -22.70 3.22
CA ARG A 102 -1.09 -21.56 3.83
C ARG A 102 -1.33 -20.20 3.15
N PRO A 103 -1.24 -20.10 1.82
CA PRO A 103 -1.56 -18.85 1.12
C PRO A 103 -2.98 -18.37 1.42
N ILE A 104 -3.94 -19.30 1.44
CA ILE A 104 -5.36 -19.00 1.72
C ILE A 104 -5.51 -18.50 3.17
N ALA A 105 -4.86 -19.15 4.13
CA ALA A 105 -4.87 -18.72 5.52
C ALA A 105 -4.22 -17.34 5.70
N GLY A 106 -3.11 -17.07 5.03
CA GLY A 106 -2.47 -15.75 5.05
C GLY A 106 -3.39 -14.67 4.51
N VAL A 107 -4.04 -14.90 3.37
CA VAL A 107 -5.05 -13.97 2.81
C VAL A 107 -6.21 -13.77 3.77
N ALA A 108 -6.73 -14.84 4.38
CA ALA A 108 -7.83 -14.76 5.34
C ALA A 108 -7.46 -13.91 6.56
N VAL A 109 -6.28 -14.12 7.14
CA VAL A 109 -5.78 -13.32 8.27
C VAL A 109 -5.61 -11.86 7.86
N PHE A 110 -5.06 -11.58 6.69
CA PHE A 110 -4.88 -10.21 6.20
C PHE A 110 -6.22 -9.49 5.99
N ILE A 111 -7.18 -10.14 5.33
CA ILE A 111 -8.53 -9.59 5.15
C ILE A 111 -9.22 -9.37 6.49
N ALA A 112 -9.13 -10.35 7.41
CA ALA A 112 -9.68 -10.20 8.76
C ALA A 112 -9.06 -9.00 9.50
N THR A 113 -7.76 -8.77 9.34
CA THR A 113 -7.06 -7.60 9.90
C THR A 113 -7.60 -6.30 9.34
N ILE A 114 -7.77 -6.20 8.01
CA ILE A 114 -8.35 -5.01 7.38
C ILE A 114 -9.78 -4.77 7.91
N LEU A 115 -10.62 -5.80 7.92
CA LEU A 115 -11.98 -5.68 8.39
C LEU A 115 -12.07 -5.33 9.88
N ALA A 116 -11.23 -5.91 10.72
CA ALA A 116 -11.22 -5.62 12.15
C ALA A 116 -10.79 -4.18 12.47
N ILE A 117 -9.83 -3.65 11.72
CA ILE A 117 -9.24 -2.33 12.00
C ILE A 117 -10.01 -1.21 11.30
N PHE A 118 -10.44 -1.44 10.05
CA PHE A 118 -11.03 -0.39 9.20
C PHE A 118 -12.54 -0.50 9.04
N HIS A 119 -13.26 -1.38 9.80
CA HIS A 119 -14.70 -1.60 9.61
C HIS A 119 -15.53 -0.33 9.78
N GLU A 120 -15.18 0.55 10.72
CA GLU A 120 -15.88 1.82 10.94
C GLU A 120 -15.64 2.83 9.81
N HIS A 121 -14.53 2.71 9.09
CA HIS A 121 -14.09 3.62 8.02
C HIS A 121 -14.10 2.96 6.64
N ALA A 122 -14.81 1.84 6.49
CA ALA A 122 -14.86 1.12 5.22
C ALA A 122 -15.49 1.94 4.07
N ALA A 123 -16.49 2.78 4.39
CA ALA A 123 -17.18 3.59 3.39
C ALA A 123 -16.26 4.63 2.71
N PRO A 124 -15.50 5.47 3.43
CA PRO A 124 -14.57 6.41 2.80
C PRO A 124 -13.40 5.73 2.08
N MET A 125 -13.05 4.49 2.45
CA MET A 125 -12.00 3.72 1.76
C MET A 125 -12.44 3.13 0.42
N LEU A 126 -13.75 3.03 0.16
CA LEU A 126 -14.30 2.55 -1.10
C LEU A 126 -14.46 3.71 -2.07
N ILE A 127 -13.46 3.90 -2.94
CA ILE A 127 -13.40 4.93 -3.97
C ILE A 127 -13.57 4.26 -5.34
N PRO A 128 -14.81 4.14 -5.85
CA PRO A 128 -15.09 3.36 -7.06
C PRO A 128 -14.35 3.90 -8.29
N GLU A 129 -14.13 5.20 -8.38
CA GLU A 129 -13.42 5.84 -9.48
C GLU A 129 -11.95 5.39 -9.52
N ALA A 130 -11.29 5.35 -8.37
CA ALA A 130 -9.91 4.88 -8.27
C ALA A 130 -9.79 3.37 -8.58
N VAL A 131 -10.74 2.57 -8.12
CA VAL A 131 -10.80 1.13 -8.45
C VAL A 131 -10.96 0.93 -9.95
N LEU A 132 -11.88 1.66 -10.61
CA LEU A 132 -12.09 1.57 -12.04
C LEU A 132 -10.85 1.99 -12.84
N LEU A 133 -10.17 3.07 -12.45
CA LEU A 133 -8.94 3.53 -13.10
C LEU A 133 -7.82 2.49 -12.98
N VAL A 134 -7.60 1.97 -11.78
CA VAL A 134 -6.59 0.90 -11.55
C VAL A 134 -6.93 -0.34 -12.36
N ALA A 135 -8.18 -0.78 -12.36
CA ALA A 135 -8.62 -1.94 -13.14
C ALA A 135 -8.45 -1.72 -14.65
N ALA A 136 -8.79 -0.53 -15.17
CA ALA A 136 -8.61 -0.18 -16.57
C ALA A 136 -7.12 -0.21 -16.98
N LEU A 137 -6.23 0.36 -16.17
CA LEU A 137 -4.78 0.36 -16.43
C LEU A 137 -4.21 -1.07 -16.39
N ILE A 138 -4.64 -1.91 -15.44
CA ILE A 138 -4.26 -3.32 -15.40
C ILE A 138 -4.76 -4.05 -16.66
N ALA A 139 -5.99 -3.80 -17.10
CA ALA A 139 -6.55 -4.39 -18.31
C ALA A 139 -5.78 -3.98 -19.56
N ILE A 140 -5.38 -2.71 -19.68
CA ILE A 140 -4.54 -2.21 -20.78
C ILE A 140 -3.18 -2.92 -20.78
N CYS A 141 -2.53 -3.02 -19.61
CA CYS A 141 -1.24 -3.73 -19.47
C CYS A 141 -1.38 -5.21 -19.86
N ARG A 142 -2.46 -5.88 -19.44
CA ARG A 142 -2.76 -7.27 -19.82
C ARG A 142 -2.97 -7.41 -21.32
N GLY A 143 -3.75 -6.52 -21.93
CA GLY A 143 -3.99 -6.49 -23.37
C GLY A 143 -2.68 -6.33 -24.14
N ALA A 144 -1.83 -5.39 -23.74
CA ALA A 144 -0.53 -5.16 -24.36
C ALA A 144 0.40 -6.39 -24.27
N GLN A 145 0.42 -7.07 -23.11
CA GLN A 145 1.18 -8.31 -22.93
C GLN A 145 0.66 -9.45 -23.83
N HIS A 146 -0.67 -9.58 -23.93
CA HIS A 146 -1.29 -10.60 -24.78
C HIS A 146 -0.92 -10.39 -26.26
N VAL A 147 -0.99 -9.14 -26.75
CA VAL A 147 -0.61 -8.78 -28.13
C VAL A 147 0.88 -9.03 -28.37
N SER A 148 1.73 -8.81 -27.36
CA SER A 148 3.19 -9.02 -27.47
C SER A 148 3.61 -10.49 -27.28
N GLY A 149 2.68 -11.43 -27.08
CA GLY A 149 2.96 -12.83 -26.83
C GLY A 149 3.65 -13.11 -25.48
N ARG A 150 3.74 -12.13 -24.60
CA ARG A 150 4.35 -12.23 -23.26
C ARG A 150 3.25 -12.36 -22.22
N ASN A 151 2.92 -13.57 -21.80
CA ASN A 151 1.92 -13.83 -20.77
C ASN A 151 2.58 -14.09 -19.40
N ASP A 152 3.44 -13.19 -18.96
CA ASP A 152 4.07 -13.31 -17.64
C ASP A 152 3.34 -12.44 -16.60
N PRO A 153 2.59 -13.07 -15.67
CA PRO A 153 1.87 -12.32 -14.63
C PRO A 153 2.81 -11.58 -13.66
N SER A 154 4.08 -12.00 -13.54
CA SER A 154 5.05 -11.32 -12.66
C SER A 154 5.40 -9.90 -13.13
N GLN A 155 5.33 -9.65 -14.43
CA GLN A 155 5.55 -8.33 -15.01
C GLN A 155 4.48 -7.32 -14.58
N ILE A 156 3.23 -7.75 -14.40
CA ILE A 156 2.18 -6.86 -13.90
C ILE A 156 2.46 -6.44 -12.46
N LEU A 157 2.97 -7.35 -11.64
CA LEU A 157 3.34 -7.05 -10.27
C LEU A 157 4.39 -5.93 -10.19
N SER A 158 5.37 -5.95 -11.10
CA SER A 158 6.39 -4.90 -11.19
C SER A 158 5.83 -3.55 -11.69
N LEU A 159 4.72 -3.57 -12.44
CA LEU A 159 4.07 -2.36 -12.96
C LEU A 159 3.05 -1.75 -11.99
N LEU A 160 2.58 -2.50 -10.96
CA LEU A 160 1.58 -1.99 -10.01
C LEU A 160 1.97 -0.65 -9.35
N PRO A 161 3.22 -0.43 -8.89
CA PRO A 161 3.61 0.86 -8.35
C PRO A 161 3.46 2.01 -9.34
N SER A 162 3.82 1.78 -10.62
CA SER A 162 3.67 2.77 -11.69
C SER A 162 2.19 3.05 -11.99
N ILE A 163 1.35 2.02 -12.01
CA ILE A 163 -0.11 2.15 -12.17
C ILE A 163 -0.68 3.02 -11.05
N GLY A 164 -0.27 2.78 -9.80
CA GLY A 164 -0.67 3.59 -8.67
C GLY A 164 -0.26 5.07 -8.82
N LEU A 165 0.97 5.33 -9.27
CA LEU A 165 1.44 6.69 -9.50
C LEU A 165 0.72 7.39 -10.67
N ILE A 166 0.38 6.67 -11.73
CA ILE A 166 -0.41 7.23 -12.85
C ILE A 166 -1.82 7.61 -12.36
N THR A 167 -2.50 6.69 -11.67
CA THR A 167 -3.83 6.97 -11.10
C THR A 167 -3.76 8.11 -10.10
N GLY A 168 -2.75 8.10 -9.24
CA GLY A 168 -2.50 9.15 -8.28
C GLY A 168 -2.25 10.50 -8.95
N GLY A 169 -1.40 10.54 -9.97
CA GLY A 169 -1.13 11.75 -10.75
C GLY A 169 -2.38 12.34 -11.40
N MET A 170 -3.25 11.49 -11.94
CA MET A 170 -4.55 11.92 -12.48
C MET A 170 -5.42 12.59 -11.40
N GLY A 171 -5.54 11.97 -10.24
CA GLY A 171 -6.28 12.54 -9.11
C GLY A 171 -5.70 13.86 -8.62
N LEU A 172 -4.35 13.97 -8.52
CA LEU A 172 -3.68 15.23 -8.17
C LEU A 172 -3.94 16.35 -9.19
N ILE A 173 -3.88 16.05 -10.47
CA ILE A 173 -4.17 17.03 -11.52
C ILE A 173 -5.60 17.53 -11.37
N LEU A 174 -6.56 16.63 -11.12
CA LEU A 174 -7.96 17.00 -10.88
C LEU A 174 -8.11 17.87 -9.61
N ALA A 175 -7.39 17.56 -8.54
CA ALA A 175 -7.39 18.37 -7.33
C ALA A 175 -6.82 19.77 -7.56
N LEU A 176 -5.73 19.89 -8.30
CA LEU A 176 -5.10 21.18 -8.62
C LEU A 176 -5.96 22.06 -9.54
N ILE A 177 -6.66 21.45 -10.51
CA ILE A 177 -7.59 22.19 -11.38
C ILE A 177 -8.73 22.79 -10.57
N ASN A 178 -9.17 22.10 -9.51
CA ASN A 178 -10.31 22.49 -8.69
C ASN A 178 -9.91 23.09 -7.33
N ILE A 179 -8.68 23.56 -7.18
CA ILE A 179 -8.15 23.98 -5.87
C ILE A 179 -8.93 25.11 -5.21
N SER A 180 -9.59 25.95 -6.02
CA SER A 180 -10.46 27.03 -5.55
C SER A 180 -11.86 26.58 -5.07
N ASP A 181 -12.21 25.29 -5.27
CA ASP A 181 -13.44 24.69 -4.75
C ASP A 181 -13.13 23.54 -3.79
N PRO A 182 -13.08 23.80 -2.46
CA PRO A 182 -12.74 22.80 -1.45
C PRO A 182 -13.62 21.54 -1.49
N LYS A 183 -14.87 21.66 -1.98
CA LYS A 183 -15.79 20.52 -2.08
C LYS A 183 -15.39 19.52 -3.16
N SER A 184 -14.73 19.98 -4.22
CA SER A 184 -14.26 19.13 -5.33
C SER A 184 -12.84 18.62 -5.12
N VAL A 185 -12.01 19.32 -4.32
CA VAL A 185 -10.63 18.89 -4.00
C VAL A 185 -10.61 17.58 -3.24
N GLY A 186 -11.50 17.39 -2.24
CA GLY A 186 -11.58 16.17 -1.44
C GLY A 186 -11.76 14.90 -2.27
N PRO A 187 -12.81 14.79 -3.10
CA PRO A 187 -13.00 13.63 -4.00
C PRO A 187 -11.84 13.40 -4.97
N ALA A 188 -11.25 14.46 -5.51
CA ALA A 188 -10.10 14.34 -6.42
C ALA A 188 -8.86 13.79 -5.72
N LEU A 189 -8.56 14.26 -4.50
CA LEU A 189 -7.49 13.71 -3.67
C LEU A 189 -7.78 12.28 -3.24
N ALA A 190 -9.04 11.93 -2.96
CA ALA A 190 -9.42 10.56 -2.66
C ALA A 190 -9.06 9.61 -3.82
N ILE A 191 -9.30 10.01 -5.09
CA ILE A 191 -8.88 9.24 -6.26
C ILE A 191 -7.35 9.10 -6.30
N ALA A 192 -6.62 10.19 -6.01
CA ALA A 192 -5.18 10.20 -6.02
C ALA A 192 -4.59 9.21 -5.00
N VAL A 193 -5.05 9.28 -3.78
CA VAL A 193 -4.62 8.46 -2.65
C VAL A 193 -5.07 7.01 -2.82
N GLY A 194 -6.33 6.80 -3.22
CA GLY A 194 -6.93 5.48 -3.45
C GLY A 194 -6.20 4.67 -4.52
N GLY A 195 -5.73 5.30 -5.59
CA GLY A 195 -4.98 4.63 -6.65
C GLY A 195 -3.71 3.94 -6.13
N ILE A 196 -2.93 4.63 -5.29
CA ILE A 196 -1.72 4.06 -4.69
C ILE A 196 -2.07 3.02 -3.64
N MET A 197 -3.09 3.26 -2.82
CA MET A 197 -3.55 2.32 -1.80
C MET A 197 -3.99 0.99 -2.43
N TYR A 198 -4.84 1.02 -3.47
CA TYR A 198 -5.33 -0.20 -4.11
C TYR A 198 -4.24 -0.99 -4.83
N THR A 199 -3.28 -0.32 -5.46
CA THR A 199 -2.15 -1.02 -6.09
C THR A 199 -1.25 -1.71 -5.06
N SER A 200 -1.06 -1.12 -3.87
CA SER A 200 -0.36 -1.77 -2.76
C SER A 200 -1.15 -2.96 -2.23
N LEU A 201 -2.47 -2.82 -2.07
CA LEU A 201 -3.36 -3.90 -1.67
C LEU A 201 -3.26 -5.10 -2.62
N ILE A 202 -3.36 -4.85 -3.94
CA ILE A 202 -3.26 -5.90 -4.96
C ILE A 202 -1.88 -6.58 -4.87
N LYS A 203 -0.81 -5.83 -4.67
CA LYS A 203 0.55 -6.37 -4.55
C LYS A 203 0.71 -7.23 -3.30
N ILE A 204 0.18 -6.81 -2.15
CA ILE A 204 0.18 -7.60 -0.92
C ILE A 204 -0.59 -8.92 -1.13
N LEU A 205 -1.80 -8.86 -1.69
CA LEU A 205 -2.61 -10.06 -1.97
C LEU A 205 -1.90 -11.01 -2.91
N TRP A 206 -1.21 -10.49 -3.93
CA TRP A 206 -0.43 -11.33 -4.83
C TRP A 206 0.73 -12.02 -4.11
N LEU A 207 1.48 -11.29 -3.27
CA LEU A 207 2.59 -11.85 -2.49
C LEU A 207 2.11 -12.93 -1.52
N LEU A 208 0.91 -12.76 -0.93
CA LEU A 208 0.29 -13.75 -0.06
C LEU A 208 -0.13 -15.01 -0.82
N LEU A 209 -0.68 -14.86 -2.04
CA LEU A 209 -1.16 -15.99 -2.85
C LEU A 209 -0.02 -16.78 -3.52
N ARG A 210 1.13 -16.14 -3.78
CA ARG A 210 2.27 -16.74 -4.49
C ARG A 210 3.60 -16.43 -3.82
N PRO A 211 3.82 -16.92 -2.60
CA PRO A 211 5.03 -16.59 -1.82
C PRO A 211 6.35 -17.04 -2.45
N GLY A 212 6.33 -18.07 -3.34
CA GLY A 212 7.52 -18.58 -4.03
C GLY A 212 8.04 -17.72 -5.18
N ASN A 213 7.24 -16.79 -5.72
CA ASN A 213 7.62 -16.01 -6.91
C ASN A 213 8.41 -14.72 -6.58
N VAL A 214 8.67 -14.43 -5.32
CA VAL A 214 9.41 -13.23 -4.90
C VAL A 214 10.84 -13.21 -5.43
N GLN A 215 11.48 -14.37 -5.55
CA GLN A 215 12.86 -14.49 -6.05
C GLN A 215 12.98 -14.20 -7.56
N GLN A 216 11.93 -14.44 -8.35
CA GLN A 216 11.96 -14.18 -9.79
C GLN A 216 11.80 -12.69 -10.15
N SER A 217 11.20 -11.90 -9.28
CA SER A 217 11.02 -10.45 -9.49
C SER A 217 12.31 -9.64 -9.24
N GLY A 218 13.32 -10.22 -8.58
CA GLY A 218 14.61 -9.58 -8.27
C GLY A 218 15.71 -9.80 -9.30
N GLY A 219 15.44 -10.57 -10.36
CA GLY A 219 16.41 -10.90 -11.41
C GLY A 219 16.55 -9.81 -12.46
N ALA A 220 17.68 -9.11 -12.44
CA ALA A 220 18.41 -8.52 -13.58
C ALA A 220 17.84 -7.31 -14.34
N ASN A 221 16.61 -6.88 -14.13
CA ASN A 221 16.19 -5.55 -14.60
C ASN A 221 15.93 -4.70 -13.38
N ALA A 222 16.72 -3.68 -13.16
CA ALA A 222 16.53 -2.69 -12.12
C ALA A 222 15.10 -2.13 -12.25
N VAL A 223 14.15 -2.78 -11.59
CA VAL A 223 12.81 -2.24 -11.40
C VAL A 223 13.04 -0.96 -10.63
N VAL A 224 12.76 0.15 -11.26
CA VAL A 224 12.86 1.46 -10.63
C VAL A 224 12.14 1.37 -9.29
N ASP A 225 12.87 1.61 -8.21
CA ASP A 225 12.26 1.62 -6.88
C ASP A 225 11.36 2.85 -6.76
N TRP A 226 10.06 2.62 -6.92
CA TRP A 226 9.05 3.67 -6.85
C TRP A 226 8.66 4.05 -5.41
N ALA A 227 9.27 3.42 -4.39
CA ALA A 227 8.95 3.73 -2.99
C ALA A 227 9.22 5.21 -2.66
N PRO A 228 10.37 5.83 -3.03
CA PRO A 228 10.60 7.25 -2.80
C PRO A 228 9.58 8.15 -3.49
N ALA A 229 9.20 7.81 -4.74
CA ALA A 229 8.20 8.58 -5.49
C ALA A 229 6.81 8.51 -4.82
N ARG A 230 6.43 7.35 -4.29
CA ARG A 230 5.15 7.17 -3.57
C ARG A 230 5.12 7.94 -2.26
N LEU A 231 6.25 8.01 -1.54
CA LEU A 231 6.40 8.84 -0.32
C LEU A 231 6.34 10.34 -0.65
N ALA A 232 7.03 10.78 -1.70
CA ALA A 232 6.96 12.16 -2.16
C ALA A 232 5.54 12.56 -2.57
N PHE A 233 4.82 11.64 -3.21
CA PHE A 233 3.43 11.84 -3.59
C PHE A 233 2.51 12.03 -2.37
N PHE A 234 2.74 11.27 -1.29
CA PHE A 234 2.03 11.46 -0.02
C PHE A 234 2.27 12.88 0.53
N GLY A 235 3.52 13.33 0.58
CA GLY A 235 3.86 14.69 1.03
C GLY A 235 3.18 15.78 0.17
N LEU A 236 3.14 15.58 -1.16
CA LEU A 236 2.46 16.49 -2.06
C LEU A 236 0.93 16.51 -1.84
N SER A 237 0.31 15.37 -1.58
CA SER A 237 -1.11 15.29 -1.25
C SER A 237 -1.44 16.07 0.01
N ILE A 238 -0.61 15.95 1.06
CA ILE A 238 -0.76 16.74 2.29
C ILE A 238 -0.60 18.23 2.01
N LEU A 239 0.39 18.63 1.21
CA LEU A 239 0.60 20.03 0.85
C LEU A 239 -0.64 20.63 0.17
N ILE A 240 -1.27 19.90 -0.76
CA ILE A 240 -2.49 20.34 -1.43
C ILE A 240 -3.64 20.49 -0.45
N ILE A 241 -3.78 19.57 0.53
CA ILE A 241 -4.79 19.68 1.59
C ILE A 241 -4.61 21.01 2.35
N PHE A 242 -3.39 21.30 2.79
CA PHE A 242 -3.13 22.56 3.51
C PHE A 242 -3.38 23.79 2.65
N LEU A 243 -3.00 23.79 1.37
CA LEU A 243 -3.25 24.90 0.47
C LEU A 243 -4.75 25.13 0.26
N SER A 244 -5.54 24.05 0.09
CA SER A 244 -6.99 24.17 -0.09
C SER A 244 -7.72 24.66 1.15
N LEU A 245 -7.15 24.50 2.35
CA LEU A 245 -7.71 25.00 3.61
C LEU A 245 -7.27 26.45 3.90
N GLY A 246 -6.08 26.85 3.45
CA GLY A 246 -5.55 28.19 3.65
C GLY A 246 -6.25 29.28 2.81
N ASP A 247 -6.99 28.92 1.77
CA ASP A 247 -7.79 29.84 0.96
C ASP A 247 -9.20 30.09 1.57
N LEU A 248 -9.49 29.57 2.76
CA LEU A 248 -10.78 29.73 3.45
C LEU A 248 -10.81 30.89 4.44
N ASP A 249 -9.70 31.63 4.67
CA ASP A 249 -9.57 32.85 5.44
C ASP A 249 -9.73 34.09 4.54
#